data_23f7c691908ae78493923390a4c99564
#
_entry.id   23f7c691908ae78493923390a4c99564
#
_cell.length_a   1.000
_cell.length_b   1.000
_cell.length_c   1.000
_cell.angle_alpha   90.00
_cell.angle_beta   90.00
_cell.angle_gamma   90.00
#
_symmetry.space_group_name_H-M   'P 1'
#
loop_
_entity.id
_entity.type
_entity.pdbx_description
1 polymer ?
#
loop_
_entity_poly.entity_id
_entity_poly.type
_entity_poly.pdbx_seq_one_letter_code
_entity_poly.pdbx_strand_id
1 'polypeptide(L)'
;RYGHETSIENMVRYVNDIAGVRLICSFTSDIYRLAEMIGNQSDLKVLSIKDYIKNPKESGYKSYHMLVSVPIFLSDSVVDTKVEIQIRTIAMDFWASLEHKIYYKFEGNAPEYISKDLQECAKMVSELDDKMLSLNEAIQECIAQQDKDQIRMNEELMNDVCRDVLGNNKEYKDSKVQEKVTEIVT
;
A
#
# COMPACT_ATOMS: atom_id res chain seq x y z
N ARG A 1 -15.67 -3.69 -30.19
CA ARG A 1 -14.75 -2.54 -30.07
C ARG A 1 -13.42 -2.78 -30.80
N TYR A 2 -12.96 -4.01 -30.97
CA TYR A 2 -11.61 -4.33 -31.51
C TYR A 2 -11.63 -4.91 -32.94
N GLY A 3 -12.79 -5.00 -33.62
CA GLY A 3 -12.91 -5.47 -35.00
C GLY A 3 -12.60 -6.95 -35.20
N HIS A 4 -12.55 -7.74 -34.13
CA HIS A 4 -12.33 -9.18 -34.19
C HIS A 4 -13.66 -9.94 -34.06
N GLU A 5 -13.75 -11.13 -34.71
CA GLU A 5 -14.87 -12.04 -34.51
C GLU A 5 -15.04 -12.41 -33.03
N THR A 6 -16.31 -12.54 -32.61
CA THR A 6 -16.66 -12.92 -31.24
C THR A 6 -16.38 -14.42 -31.04
N SER A 7 -15.20 -14.76 -30.57
CA SER A 7 -14.82 -16.13 -30.23
C SER A 7 -14.12 -16.15 -28.86
N ILE A 8 -14.15 -17.29 -28.17
CA ILE A 8 -13.46 -17.50 -26.89
C ILE A 8 -11.96 -17.28 -27.07
N GLU A 9 -11.39 -17.73 -28.17
CA GLU A 9 -9.97 -17.59 -28.48
C GLU A 9 -9.57 -16.10 -28.61
N ASN A 10 -10.36 -15.31 -29.34
CA ASN A 10 -10.15 -13.87 -29.45
C ASN A 10 -10.38 -13.14 -28.13
N MET A 11 -11.32 -13.58 -27.31
CA MET A 11 -11.55 -13.03 -25.98
C MET A 11 -10.31 -13.22 -25.10
N VAL A 12 -9.78 -14.43 -24.99
CA VAL A 12 -8.58 -14.74 -24.18
C VAL A 12 -7.36 -13.97 -24.71
N ARG A 13 -7.26 -13.80 -26.04
CA ARG A 13 -6.10 -13.13 -26.66
C ARG A 13 -6.11 -11.62 -26.47
N TYR A 14 -7.26 -10.97 -26.59
CA TYR A 14 -7.38 -9.50 -26.69
C TYR A 14 -8.00 -8.82 -25.47
N VAL A 15 -8.73 -9.56 -24.62
CA VAL A 15 -9.30 -9.02 -23.38
C VAL A 15 -8.34 -9.30 -22.22
N ASN A 16 -7.95 -8.25 -21.52
CA ASN A 16 -6.94 -8.37 -20.46
C ASN A 16 -7.54 -8.39 -19.05
N ASP A 17 -8.84 -8.10 -18.93
CA ASP A 17 -9.60 -7.96 -17.69
C ASP A 17 -10.67 -9.03 -17.49
N ILE A 18 -10.50 -10.20 -18.12
CA ILE A 18 -11.39 -11.37 -17.93
C ILE A 18 -11.33 -11.84 -16.47
N ALA A 19 -10.13 -11.90 -15.90
CA ALA A 19 -9.91 -12.13 -14.49
C ALA A 19 -9.37 -10.85 -13.87
N GLY A 20 -9.99 -10.39 -12.78
CA GLY A 20 -9.62 -9.16 -12.11
C GLY A 20 -9.63 -9.31 -10.60
N VAL A 21 -8.63 -8.72 -9.95
CA VAL A 21 -8.52 -8.62 -8.49
C VAL A 21 -8.44 -7.14 -8.13
N ARG A 22 -9.15 -6.74 -7.07
CA ARG A 22 -9.05 -5.40 -6.51
C ARG A 22 -8.52 -5.47 -5.10
N LEU A 23 -7.47 -4.71 -4.84
CA LEU A 23 -6.85 -4.56 -3.53
C LEU A 23 -7.06 -3.13 -3.05
N ILE A 24 -7.53 -2.99 -1.81
CA ILE A 24 -7.78 -1.70 -1.19
C ILE A 24 -6.79 -1.50 -0.05
N CYS A 25 -6.04 -0.42 -0.10
CA CYS A 25 -5.04 0.00 0.87
C CYS A 25 -5.53 1.21 1.66
N SER A 26 -4.96 1.42 2.84
CA SER A 26 -5.25 2.60 3.64
C SER A 26 -4.62 3.85 3.05
N PHE A 27 -3.37 3.76 2.57
CA PHE A 27 -2.57 4.90 2.12
C PHE A 27 -1.92 4.65 0.77
N THR A 28 -1.58 5.74 0.08
CA THR A 28 -0.92 5.69 -1.24
C THR A 28 0.45 4.99 -1.18
N SER A 29 1.21 5.15 -0.09
CA SER A 29 2.47 4.45 0.13
C SER A 29 2.32 2.92 0.14
N ASP A 30 1.21 2.41 0.68
CA ASP A 30 0.95 0.97 0.73
C ASP A 30 0.73 0.38 -0.66
N ILE A 31 0.17 1.18 -1.60
CA ILE A 31 -0.06 0.74 -2.98
C ILE A 31 1.27 0.34 -3.63
N TYR A 32 2.28 1.20 -3.52
CA TYR A 32 3.59 0.96 -4.14
C TYR A 32 4.33 -0.19 -3.47
N ARG A 33 4.27 -0.29 -2.13
CA ARG A 33 4.84 -1.41 -1.39
C ARG A 33 4.20 -2.74 -1.78
N LEU A 34 2.87 -2.77 -1.90
CA LEU A 34 2.13 -3.97 -2.29
C LEU A 34 2.42 -4.35 -3.75
N ALA A 35 2.49 -3.36 -4.65
CA ALA A 35 2.85 -3.59 -6.05
C ALA A 35 4.25 -4.18 -6.20
N GLU A 36 5.22 -3.70 -5.42
CA GLU A 36 6.57 -4.26 -5.37
C GLU A 36 6.59 -5.71 -4.84
N MET A 37 5.86 -5.97 -3.74
CA MET A 37 5.74 -7.32 -3.18
C MET A 37 5.14 -8.30 -4.20
N ILE A 38 4.09 -7.89 -4.92
CA ILE A 38 3.48 -8.70 -5.98
C ILE A 38 4.46 -8.93 -7.13
N GLY A 39 5.16 -7.85 -7.55
CA GLY A 39 6.13 -7.93 -8.65
C GLY A 39 7.33 -8.84 -8.38
N ASN A 40 7.66 -9.07 -7.11
CA ASN A 40 8.75 -9.93 -6.67
C ASN A 40 8.32 -11.39 -6.45
N GLN A 41 7.05 -11.75 -6.67
CA GLN A 41 6.60 -13.14 -6.60
C GLN A 41 7.17 -13.96 -7.76
N SER A 42 7.66 -15.16 -7.44
CA SER A 42 8.27 -16.06 -8.43
C SER A 42 7.26 -16.86 -9.26
N ASP A 43 6.02 -16.94 -8.79
CA ASP A 43 4.93 -17.73 -9.37
C ASP A 43 4.05 -16.92 -10.33
N LEU A 44 4.34 -15.63 -10.52
CA LEU A 44 3.63 -14.79 -11.47
C LEU A 44 4.60 -13.93 -12.29
N LYS A 45 4.15 -13.52 -13.48
CA LYS A 45 4.94 -12.68 -14.37
C LYS A 45 4.21 -11.36 -14.64
N VAL A 46 4.84 -10.23 -14.31
CA VAL A 46 4.31 -8.91 -14.65
C VAL A 46 4.42 -8.67 -16.16
N LEU A 47 3.29 -8.44 -16.82
CA LEU A 47 3.20 -8.17 -18.26
C LEU A 47 3.21 -6.68 -18.55
N SER A 48 2.46 -5.87 -17.78
CA SER A 48 2.44 -4.42 -17.92
C SER A 48 1.97 -3.74 -16.64
N ILE A 49 2.37 -2.49 -16.46
CA ILE A 49 1.96 -1.62 -15.36
C ILE A 49 1.40 -0.32 -15.94
N LYS A 50 0.29 0.18 -15.36
CA LYS A 50 -0.29 1.50 -15.62
C LYS A 50 -0.49 2.22 -14.31
N ASP A 51 0.35 3.22 -14.07
CA ASP A 51 0.28 4.05 -12.85
C ASP A 51 -0.58 5.28 -13.13
N TYR A 52 -1.89 5.15 -12.86
CA TYR A 52 -2.85 6.25 -12.93
C TYR A 52 -2.84 7.11 -11.65
N ILE A 53 -1.99 6.81 -10.66
CA ILE A 53 -1.80 7.69 -9.51
C ILE A 53 -0.88 8.84 -9.92
N LYS A 54 0.24 8.53 -10.58
CA LYS A 54 1.18 9.53 -11.13
C LYS A 54 0.64 10.21 -12.38
N ASN A 55 -0.09 9.49 -13.22
CA ASN A 55 -0.66 9.97 -14.47
C ASN A 55 -2.18 9.72 -14.49
N PRO A 56 -2.99 10.51 -13.77
CA PRO A 56 -4.44 10.34 -13.71
C PRO A 56 -5.09 10.44 -15.08
N LYS A 57 -6.22 9.77 -15.26
CA LYS A 57 -7.04 9.98 -16.48
C LYS A 57 -7.66 11.37 -16.46
N GLU A 58 -8.11 11.85 -17.62
CA GLU A 58 -8.80 13.13 -17.75
C GLU A 58 -10.01 13.28 -16.82
N SER A 59 -10.70 12.18 -16.52
CA SER A 59 -11.82 12.15 -15.56
C SER A 59 -11.39 12.39 -14.11
N GLY A 60 -10.09 12.37 -13.79
CA GLY A 60 -9.55 12.38 -12.44
C GLY A 60 -9.38 10.98 -11.81
N TYR A 61 -9.68 9.91 -12.57
CA TYR A 61 -9.52 8.55 -12.10
C TYR A 61 -8.08 8.23 -11.73
N LYS A 62 -7.89 7.70 -10.51
CA LYS A 62 -6.61 7.22 -9.97
C LYS A 62 -6.71 5.74 -9.57
N SER A 63 -5.70 4.96 -9.91
CA SER A 63 -5.53 3.55 -9.53
C SER A 63 -4.15 3.08 -10.00
N TYR A 64 -3.59 2.08 -9.37
CA TYR A 64 -2.41 1.38 -9.86
C TYR A 64 -2.87 0.05 -10.48
N HIS A 65 -2.58 -0.17 -11.75
CA HIS A 65 -2.97 -1.37 -12.47
C HIS A 65 -1.74 -2.20 -12.82
N MET A 66 -1.80 -3.48 -12.50
CA MET A 66 -0.82 -4.48 -12.93
C MET A 66 -1.54 -5.54 -13.76
N LEU A 67 -1.05 -5.79 -14.96
CA LEU A 67 -1.45 -6.97 -15.73
C LEU A 67 -0.39 -8.04 -15.48
N VAL A 68 -0.80 -9.15 -14.92
CA VAL A 68 0.09 -10.27 -14.61
C VAL A 68 -0.36 -11.54 -15.36
N SER A 69 0.59 -12.44 -15.60
CA SER A 69 0.33 -13.80 -16.05
C SER A 69 0.52 -14.74 -14.87
N VAL A 70 -0.50 -15.54 -14.59
CA VAL A 70 -0.53 -16.51 -13.50
C VAL A 70 -0.69 -17.91 -14.07
N PRO A 71 0.18 -18.88 -13.76
CA PRO A 71 0.02 -20.26 -14.19
C PRO A 71 -1.14 -20.93 -13.45
N ILE A 72 -2.11 -21.45 -14.19
CA ILE A 72 -3.20 -22.25 -13.67
C ILE A 72 -2.90 -23.71 -13.95
N PHE A 73 -2.79 -24.52 -12.91
CA PHE A 73 -2.52 -25.95 -13.01
C PHE A 73 -3.84 -26.70 -13.20
N LEU A 74 -4.04 -27.23 -14.38
CA LEU A 74 -5.15 -28.12 -14.70
C LEU A 74 -4.71 -29.59 -14.49
N SER A 75 -5.63 -30.54 -14.66
CA SER A 75 -5.35 -31.96 -14.46
C SER A 75 -4.30 -32.53 -15.42
N ASP A 76 -4.13 -31.95 -16.60
CA ASP A 76 -3.33 -32.44 -17.71
C ASP A 76 -2.39 -31.40 -18.32
N SER A 77 -2.49 -30.15 -17.89
CA SER A 77 -1.76 -29.04 -18.49
C SER A 77 -1.59 -27.86 -17.53
N VAL A 78 -0.69 -26.95 -17.89
CA VAL A 78 -0.55 -25.64 -17.21
C VAL A 78 -0.91 -24.57 -18.21
N VAL A 79 -1.82 -23.67 -17.84
CA VAL A 79 -2.29 -22.58 -18.69
C VAL A 79 -1.96 -21.23 -18.05
N ASP A 80 -1.17 -20.42 -18.77
CA ASP A 80 -0.89 -19.05 -18.35
C ASP A 80 -2.12 -18.17 -18.57
N THR A 81 -2.64 -17.58 -17.49
CA THR A 81 -3.85 -16.76 -17.51
C THR A 81 -3.53 -15.32 -17.14
N LYS A 82 -4.05 -14.38 -17.94
CA LYS A 82 -3.93 -12.96 -17.65
C LYS A 82 -4.89 -12.55 -16.55
N VAL A 83 -4.37 -11.83 -15.55
CA VAL A 83 -5.14 -11.25 -14.44
C VAL A 83 -4.81 -9.77 -14.33
N GLU A 84 -5.83 -8.91 -14.30
CA GLU A 84 -5.65 -7.50 -13.96
C GLU A 84 -5.76 -7.32 -12.45
N ILE A 85 -4.72 -6.78 -11.82
CA ILE A 85 -4.70 -6.40 -10.42
C ILE A 85 -4.83 -4.88 -10.35
N GLN A 86 -5.90 -4.38 -9.72
CA GLN A 86 -6.16 -2.97 -9.47
C GLN A 86 -5.89 -2.69 -7.99
N ILE A 87 -4.96 -1.79 -7.71
CA ILE A 87 -4.62 -1.40 -6.33
C ILE A 87 -5.00 0.07 -6.15
N ARG A 88 -5.76 0.35 -5.08
CA ARG A 88 -6.33 1.68 -4.78
C ARG A 88 -6.27 1.96 -3.29
N THR A 89 -6.36 3.23 -2.92
CA THR A 89 -6.76 3.61 -1.57
C THR A 89 -8.28 3.50 -1.42
N ILE A 90 -8.75 3.57 -0.16
CA ILE A 90 -10.19 3.66 0.15
C ILE A 90 -10.82 4.84 -0.58
N ALA A 91 -10.16 5.99 -0.59
CA ALA A 91 -10.65 7.22 -1.21
C ALA A 91 -10.73 7.09 -2.74
N MET A 92 -9.70 6.50 -3.37
CA MET A 92 -9.70 6.22 -4.81
C MET A 92 -10.81 5.26 -5.21
N ASP A 93 -11.07 4.22 -4.42
CA ASP A 93 -12.11 3.23 -4.72
C ASP A 93 -13.51 3.80 -4.51
N PHE A 94 -13.70 4.63 -3.47
CA PHE A 94 -14.93 5.39 -3.25
C PHE A 94 -15.29 6.21 -4.48
N TRP A 95 -14.40 7.08 -4.96
CA TRP A 95 -14.65 7.92 -6.12
C TRP A 95 -14.89 7.09 -7.39
N ALA A 96 -14.03 6.13 -7.69
CA ALA A 96 -14.13 5.32 -8.90
C ALA A 96 -15.43 4.49 -8.97
N SER A 97 -15.91 4.01 -7.83
CA SER A 97 -17.15 3.25 -7.74
C SER A 97 -18.38 4.11 -7.99
N LEU A 98 -18.37 5.36 -7.55
CA LEU A 98 -19.47 6.31 -7.77
C LEU A 98 -19.45 6.88 -9.19
N GLU A 99 -18.27 7.25 -9.70
CA GLU A 99 -18.09 7.71 -11.08
C GLU A 99 -18.65 6.69 -12.06
N HIS A 100 -18.28 5.43 -11.93
CA HIS A 100 -18.78 4.37 -12.78
C HIS A 100 -20.32 4.26 -12.74
N LYS A 101 -20.95 4.39 -11.56
CA LYS A 101 -22.40 4.35 -11.43
C LYS A 101 -23.10 5.56 -12.11
N ILE A 102 -22.47 6.74 -12.03
CA ILE A 102 -22.99 7.95 -12.67
C ILE A 102 -22.86 7.84 -14.18
N TYR A 103 -21.69 7.49 -14.70
CA TYR A 103 -21.47 7.33 -16.14
C TYR A 103 -22.34 6.25 -16.77
N TYR A 104 -22.57 5.14 -16.08
CA TYR A 104 -23.43 4.06 -16.58
C TYR A 104 -24.86 4.54 -16.82
N LYS A 105 -25.40 5.43 -15.97
CA LYS A 105 -26.74 6.01 -16.13
C LYS A 105 -26.87 6.89 -17.39
N PHE A 106 -25.78 7.44 -17.88
CA PHE A 106 -25.74 8.32 -19.03
C PHE A 106 -25.24 7.62 -20.31
N GLU A 107 -25.04 6.30 -20.28
CA GLU A 107 -24.54 5.52 -21.42
C GLU A 107 -23.28 6.12 -22.08
N GLY A 108 -22.45 6.80 -21.28
CA GLY A 108 -21.23 7.47 -21.74
C GLY A 108 -21.41 8.90 -22.27
N ASN A 109 -22.64 9.43 -22.29
CA ASN A 109 -22.98 10.77 -22.79
C ASN A 109 -23.35 11.73 -21.63
N ALA A 110 -22.58 11.72 -20.55
CA ALA A 110 -22.82 12.63 -19.44
C ALA A 110 -22.64 14.11 -19.88
N PRO A 111 -23.54 15.02 -19.47
CA PRO A 111 -23.37 16.44 -19.70
C PRO A 111 -22.03 16.98 -19.18
N GLU A 112 -21.44 17.95 -19.88
CA GLU A 112 -20.11 18.48 -19.59
C GLU A 112 -19.98 18.98 -18.14
N TYR A 113 -21.03 19.60 -17.57
CA TYR A 113 -20.99 20.06 -16.17
C TYR A 113 -20.85 18.92 -15.18
N ILE A 114 -21.47 17.75 -15.43
CA ILE A 114 -21.30 16.55 -14.58
C ILE A 114 -19.86 16.04 -14.64
N SER A 115 -19.25 16.05 -15.83
CA SER A 115 -17.84 15.65 -15.97
C SER A 115 -16.91 16.60 -15.21
N LYS A 116 -17.18 17.91 -15.22
CA LYS A 116 -16.44 18.91 -14.44
C LYS A 116 -16.60 18.70 -12.94
N ASP A 117 -17.83 18.53 -12.47
CA ASP A 117 -18.13 18.28 -11.06
C ASP A 117 -17.45 16.98 -10.57
N LEU A 118 -17.43 15.94 -11.40
CA LEU A 118 -16.71 14.69 -11.08
C LEU A 118 -15.20 14.89 -10.99
N GLN A 119 -14.60 15.73 -11.85
CA GLN A 119 -13.18 16.07 -11.77
C GLN A 119 -12.87 16.87 -10.50
N GLU A 120 -13.74 17.81 -10.10
CA GLU A 120 -13.61 18.55 -8.83
C GLU A 120 -13.70 17.60 -7.63
N CYS A 121 -14.65 16.67 -7.64
CA CYS A 121 -14.74 15.62 -6.62
C CYS A 121 -13.48 14.75 -6.56
N ALA A 122 -12.92 14.38 -7.71
CA ALA A 122 -11.68 13.60 -7.78
C ALA A 122 -10.51 14.35 -7.12
N LYS A 123 -10.43 15.67 -7.35
CA LYS A 123 -9.41 16.51 -6.74
C LYS A 123 -9.58 16.58 -5.22
N MET A 124 -10.79 16.86 -4.72
CA MET A 124 -11.07 16.89 -3.28
C MET A 124 -10.76 15.56 -2.59
N VAL A 125 -11.13 14.44 -3.22
CA VAL A 125 -10.82 13.09 -2.72
C VAL A 125 -9.31 12.85 -2.67
N SER A 126 -8.57 13.30 -3.68
CA SER A 126 -7.11 13.18 -3.69
C SER A 126 -6.45 14.03 -2.59
N GLU A 127 -6.90 15.26 -2.39
CA GLU A 127 -6.40 16.14 -1.34
C GLU A 127 -6.68 15.57 0.06
N LEU A 128 -7.85 14.96 0.25
CA LEU A 128 -8.20 14.27 1.49
C LEU A 128 -7.29 13.05 1.73
N ASP A 129 -7.06 12.24 0.71
CA ASP A 129 -6.22 11.05 0.76
C ASP A 129 -4.77 11.41 1.14
N ASP A 130 -4.21 12.44 0.49
CA ASP A 130 -2.88 12.98 0.80
C ASP A 130 -2.81 13.54 2.24
N LYS A 131 -3.88 14.20 2.71
CA LYS A 131 -3.96 14.70 4.08
C LYS A 131 -4.00 13.58 5.12
N MET A 132 -4.72 12.50 4.84
CA MET A 132 -4.78 11.34 5.72
C MET A 132 -3.43 10.61 5.79
N LEU A 133 -2.69 10.52 4.67
CA LEU A 133 -1.33 9.99 4.65
C LEU A 133 -0.41 10.83 5.53
N SER A 134 -0.41 12.16 5.36
CA SER A 134 0.41 13.07 6.17
C SER A 134 0.12 12.98 7.67
N LEU A 135 -1.16 12.82 8.05
CA LEU A 135 -1.55 12.60 9.44
C LEU A 135 -1.02 11.28 10.00
N ASN A 136 -1.08 10.22 9.20
CA ASN A 136 -0.53 8.92 9.60
C ASN A 136 0.99 9.01 9.80
N GLU A 137 1.71 9.66 8.90
CA GLU A 137 3.17 9.87 9.01
C GLU A 137 3.52 10.66 10.30
N ALA A 138 2.80 11.75 10.58
CA ALA A 138 3.00 12.53 11.80
C ALA A 138 2.73 11.70 13.07
N ILE A 139 1.71 10.85 13.08
CA ILE A 139 1.43 9.95 14.21
C ILE A 139 2.57 8.94 14.40
N GLN A 140 3.10 8.35 13.31
CA GLN A 140 4.23 7.41 13.39
C GLN A 140 5.50 8.10 13.95
N GLU A 141 5.76 9.33 13.56
CA GLU A 141 6.88 10.12 14.09
C GLU A 141 6.69 10.40 15.59
N CYS A 142 5.48 10.76 16.03
CA CYS A 142 5.20 10.97 17.46
C CYS A 142 5.39 9.70 18.28
N ILE A 143 4.93 8.54 17.79
CA ILE A 143 5.11 7.25 18.47
C ILE A 143 6.59 6.91 18.58
N ALA A 144 7.34 7.03 17.48
CA ALA A 144 8.77 6.76 17.46
C ALA A 144 9.55 7.68 18.41
N GLN A 145 9.10 8.92 18.60
CA GLN A 145 9.72 9.84 19.58
C GLN A 145 9.41 9.43 21.03
N GLN A 146 8.15 9.04 21.30
CA GLN A 146 7.74 8.56 22.62
C GLN A 146 8.54 7.30 23.04
N ASP A 147 8.73 6.36 22.12
CA ASP A 147 9.53 5.15 22.37
C ASP A 147 10.97 5.49 22.72
N LYS A 148 11.60 6.43 21.99
CA LYS A 148 12.97 6.89 22.29
C LYS A 148 13.07 7.56 23.66
N ASP A 149 12.10 8.41 24.01
CA ASP A 149 12.08 9.09 25.30
C ASP A 149 11.87 8.09 26.44
N GLN A 150 11.05 7.06 26.24
CA GLN A 150 10.83 5.98 27.22
C GLN A 150 12.11 5.14 27.43
N ILE A 151 12.82 4.79 26.36
CA ILE A 151 14.10 4.06 26.45
C ILE A 151 15.10 4.89 27.22
N ARG A 152 15.28 6.16 26.89
CA ARG A 152 16.22 7.06 27.60
C ARG A 152 15.88 7.17 29.09
N MET A 153 14.60 7.33 29.44
CA MET A 153 14.14 7.41 30.82
C MET A 153 14.42 6.12 31.59
N ASN A 154 14.25 4.95 30.96
CA ASN A 154 14.57 3.66 31.56
C ASN A 154 16.07 3.49 31.77
N GLU A 155 16.91 3.93 30.81
CA GLU A 155 18.38 3.93 30.96
C GLU A 155 18.87 4.84 32.10
N GLU A 156 18.31 6.04 32.20
CA GLU A 156 18.62 6.97 33.32
C GLU A 156 18.23 6.37 34.66
N LEU A 157 17.03 5.79 34.77
CA LEU A 157 16.58 5.11 36.01
C LEU A 157 17.47 3.92 36.37
N MET A 158 17.86 3.08 35.39
CA MET A 158 18.77 1.96 35.65
C MET A 158 20.15 2.44 36.12
N ASN A 159 20.68 3.51 35.53
CA ASN A 159 21.94 4.08 35.92
C ASN A 159 21.89 4.64 37.34
N ASP A 160 20.79 5.28 37.75
CA ASP A 160 20.59 5.78 39.10
C ASP A 160 20.49 4.64 40.14
N VAL A 161 19.71 3.60 39.85
CA VAL A 161 19.60 2.40 40.66
C VAL A 161 20.98 1.71 40.82
N CYS A 162 21.72 1.55 39.72
CA CYS A 162 23.07 0.98 39.75
C CYS A 162 24.01 1.83 40.62
N ARG A 163 23.95 3.18 40.52
CA ARG A 163 24.76 4.09 41.31
C ARG A 163 24.44 3.97 42.79
N ASP A 164 23.16 3.90 43.17
CA ASP A 164 22.71 3.76 44.56
C ASP A 164 23.10 2.42 45.17
N VAL A 165 22.92 1.33 44.40
CA VAL A 165 23.27 -0.03 44.87
C VAL A 165 24.79 -0.22 44.99
N LEU A 166 25.58 0.26 44.02
CA LEU A 166 27.03 0.13 44.01
C LEU A 166 27.72 1.18 44.91
N GLY A 167 27.12 2.38 45.05
CA GLY A 167 27.65 3.46 45.91
C GLY A 167 27.48 3.19 47.39
N ASN A 168 26.44 2.47 47.81
CA ASN A 168 26.17 2.14 49.22
C ASN A 168 26.91 0.87 49.70
N ASN A 169 27.46 0.06 48.80
CA ASN A 169 28.18 -1.18 49.14
C ASN A 169 29.69 -0.99 48.92
N LYS A 170 30.38 -0.50 49.96
CA LYS A 170 31.84 -0.37 49.97
C LYS A 170 32.60 -1.73 49.85
N GLU A 171 31.93 -2.86 49.92
CA GLU A 171 32.50 -4.21 49.84
C GLU A 171 32.45 -4.88 48.44
N TYR A 172 31.74 -4.31 47.49
CA TYR A 172 31.66 -4.91 46.14
C TYR A 172 32.50 -4.16 45.09
N LYS A 173 33.82 -4.09 45.35
CA LYS A 173 34.81 -3.72 44.35
C LYS A 173 35.34 -4.96 43.63
N ASP A 174 34.48 -5.85 43.16
CA ASP A 174 34.92 -6.99 42.35
C ASP A 174 34.62 -6.72 40.88
N SER A 175 35.68 -6.62 40.06
CA SER A 175 35.64 -6.27 38.64
C SER A 175 34.73 -7.18 37.77
N LYS A 176 34.40 -8.37 38.26
CA LYS A 176 33.52 -9.34 37.59
C LYS A 176 32.04 -8.97 37.60
N VAL A 177 31.59 -8.12 38.53
CA VAL A 177 30.18 -7.69 38.58
C VAL A 177 29.93 -6.54 37.59
N GLN A 178 30.91 -5.67 37.39
CA GLN A 178 30.83 -4.61 36.39
C GLN A 178 30.81 -5.16 34.95
N GLU A 179 31.58 -6.22 34.66
CA GLU A 179 31.60 -6.89 33.38
C GLU A 179 30.23 -7.54 33.06
N LYS A 180 29.61 -8.21 34.04
CA LYS A 180 28.29 -8.84 33.84
C LYS A 180 27.13 -7.85 33.71
N VAL A 181 27.17 -6.71 34.33
CA VAL A 181 26.15 -5.65 34.20
C VAL A 181 26.24 -5.01 32.80
N THR A 182 27.45 -4.86 32.27
CA THR A 182 27.67 -4.35 30.92
C THR A 182 27.19 -5.34 29.84
N GLU A 183 27.32 -6.66 30.07
CA GLU A 183 26.82 -7.71 29.15
C GLU A 183 25.28 -7.84 29.08
N ILE A 184 24.57 -7.38 30.13
CA ILE A 184 23.10 -7.42 30.19
C ILE A 184 22.47 -6.18 29.52
N VAL A 185 23.22 -5.10 29.36
CA VAL A 185 22.78 -3.79 28.86
C VAL A 185 23.18 -3.57 27.39
N THR A 186 23.97 -4.46 26.77
CA THR A 186 24.31 -4.50 25.35
C THR A 186 23.51 -5.59 24.63
#